data_dea0f0e44e79fd3183637830bf581b9d
#
_entry.id   dea0f0e44e79fd3183637830bf581b9d
#
_cell.length_a   1.000
_cell.length_b   1.000
_cell.length_c   1.000
_cell.angle_alpha   90.00
_cell.angle_beta   90.00
_cell.angle_gamma   90.00
#
_symmetry.space_group_name_H-M   'P 1'
#
loop_
_entity.id
_entity.type
_entity.pdbx_description
1 polymer ?
#
loop_
_entity_poly.entity_id
_entity_poly.type
_entity_poly.pdbx_seq_one_letter_code
_entity_poly.pdbx_strand_id
1 'polypeptide(L)'
;LSFSVSAQSNEEYTSALKEFEAKNYEKSLEIIRALHEKGKRSYESHYLAGHCHFALGRTKSAGSHWSEALSIKPGDAAVSLDYTRYLLNNGREFDGLQVIARAFELSPRNKDIRLLFGTALLYNGKARDALNITEKLKAEDSNDYRPLVLEGQIYYYLGSIEKAEVSLKWANSLVPNNANVLNNLALVYEKASNQENKKGRFGNAKNFLNSAKEQIESALKLEPENSHFKDNLKRIETKLNVLITNS
;
A
#
# COMPACT_ATOMS: atom_id res chain seq x y z
N LEU A 1 12.29 -9.65 2.30
CA LEU A 1 12.00 -9.91 3.72
C LEU A 1 13.29 -10.38 4.40
N SER A 2 13.87 -9.55 5.28
CA SER A 2 15.00 -9.96 6.11
C SER A 2 14.44 -10.49 7.43
N PHE A 3 14.36 -11.81 7.57
CA PHE A 3 14.08 -12.43 8.84
C PHE A 3 15.37 -12.43 9.66
N SER A 4 15.49 -11.53 10.66
CA SER A 4 16.61 -11.56 11.60
C SER A 4 16.37 -12.68 12.60
N VAL A 5 17.14 -13.75 12.48
CA VAL A 5 17.14 -14.86 13.41
C VAL A 5 17.99 -14.47 14.62
N SER A 6 17.41 -14.35 15.81
CA SER A 6 18.16 -14.25 17.05
C SER A 6 18.93 -15.54 17.31
N ALA A 7 20.09 -15.50 18.00
CA ALA A 7 21.09 -16.53 18.10
C ALA A 7 20.69 -17.89 18.74
N GLN A 8 19.42 -18.15 18.96
CA GLN A 8 18.83 -19.46 19.26
C GLN A 8 17.85 -19.85 18.17
N SER A 9 18.31 -19.86 16.91
CA SER A 9 17.50 -20.37 15.81
C SER A 9 17.25 -21.87 16.02
N ASN A 10 16.02 -22.17 16.38
CA ASN A 10 15.52 -23.53 16.38
C ASN A 10 15.64 -24.07 14.95
N GLU A 11 16.36 -25.19 14.75
CA GLU A 11 16.54 -25.84 13.45
C GLU A 11 15.22 -26.02 12.69
N GLU A 12 14.13 -26.31 13.43
CA GLU A 12 12.79 -26.46 12.88
C GLU A 12 12.24 -25.15 12.29
N TYR A 13 12.47 -23.99 12.95
CA TYR A 13 12.08 -22.69 12.37
C TYR A 13 12.89 -22.37 11.10
N THR A 14 14.18 -22.65 11.11
CA THR A 14 15.05 -22.47 9.95
C THR A 14 14.58 -23.36 8.78
N SER A 15 14.14 -24.59 9.08
CA SER A 15 13.55 -25.48 8.09
C SER A 15 12.24 -24.92 7.50
N ALA A 16 11.35 -24.37 8.36
CA ALA A 16 10.13 -23.71 7.90
C ALA A 16 10.42 -22.50 6.99
N LEU A 17 11.41 -21.68 7.36
CA LEU A 17 11.82 -20.53 6.57
C LEU A 17 12.37 -20.95 5.19
N LYS A 18 13.18 -22.01 5.14
CA LYS A 18 13.69 -22.55 3.89
C LYS A 18 12.56 -23.04 2.96
N GLU A 19 11.57 -23.71 3.50
CA GLU A 19 10.39 -24.13 2.71
C GLU A 19 9.59 -22.91 2.22
N PHE A 20 9.45 -21.85 3.03
CA PHE A 20 8.83 -20.60 2.61
C PHE A 20 9.59 -19.93 1.45
N GLU A 21 10.92 -19.83 1.53
CA GLU A 21 11.79 -19.29 0.48
C GLU A 21 11.69 -20.11 -0.82
N ALA A 22 11.53 -21.43 -0.70
CA ALA A 22 11.26 -22.33 -1.81
C ALA A 22 9.81 -22.25 -2.35
N LYS A 23 8.97 -21.35 -1.77
CA LYS A 23 7.53 -21.19 -2.07
C LYS A 23 6.66 -22.41 -1.72
N ASN A 24 7.17 -23.33 -0.91
CA ASN A 24 6.45 -24.51 -0.39
C ASN A 24 5.64 -24.10 0.86
N TYR A 25 4.70 -23.18 0.71
CA TYR A 25 4.00 -22.53 1.82
C TYR A 25 3.26 -23.49 2.73
N GLU A 26 2.61 -24.53 2.17
CA GLU A 26 1.90 -25.55 2.96
C GLU A 26 2.88 -26.32 3.87
N LYS A 27 4.01 -26.76 3.31
CA LYS A 27 5.03 -27.49 4.07
C LYS A 27 5.68 -26.62 5.17
N SER A 28 5.89 -25.33 4.89
CA SER A 28 6.31 -24.36 5.91
C SER A 28 5.29 -24.29 7.04
N LEU A 29 3.99 -24.22 6.73
CA LEU A 29 2.91 -24.21 7.72
C LEU A 29 2.82 -25.51 8.55
N GLU A 30 3.06 -26.67 7.95
CA GLU A 30 3.10 -27.94 8.67
C GLU A 30 4.21 -27.96 9.73
N ILE A 31 5.41 -27.49 9.36
CA ILE A 31 6.54 -27.38 10.29
C ILE A 31 6.23 -26.38 11.42
N ILE A 32 5.64 -25.20 11.09
CA ILE A 32 5.25 -24.20 12.09
C ILE A 32 4.18 -24.77 13.04
N ARG A 33 3.21 -25.52 12.52
CA ARG A 33 2.18 -26.17 13.35
C ARG A 33 2.81 -27.14 14.34
N ALA A 34 3.72 -28.00 13.89
CA ALA A 34 4.44 -28.91 14.75
C ALA A 34 5.26 -28.19 15.84
N LEU A 35 5.86 -27.02 15.52
CA LEU A 35 6.52 -26.15 16.48
C LEU A 35 5.53 -25.63 17.54
N HIS A 36 4.37 -25.16 17.11
CA HIS A 36 3.35 -24.62 18.02
C HIS A 36 2.75 -25.69 18.94
N GLU A 37 2.58 -26.93 18.45
CA GLU A 37 2.14 -28.09 19.24
C GLU A 37 3.15 -28.47 20.33
N LYS A 38 4.46 -28.27 20.07
CA LYS A 38 5.52 -28.44 21.06
C LYS A 38 5.67 -27.25 22.03
N GLY A 39 4.73 -26.28 21.98
CA GLY A 39 4.77 -25.08 22.82
C GLY A 39 5.80 -24.02 22.40
N LYS A 40 6.47 -24.19 21.26
CA LYS A 40 7.50 -23.28 20.74
C LYS A 40 6.84 -22.19 19.87
N ARG A 41 6.00 -21.36 20.46
CA ARG A 41 5.33 -20.24 19.79
C ARG A 41 6.17 -18.98 19.95
N SER A 42 6.67 -18.42 18.85
CA SER A 42 7.41 -17.17 18.82
C SER A 42 6.78 -16.17 17.87
N TYR A 43 7.12 -14.88 18.00
CA TYR A 43 6.61 -13.88 17.08
C TYR A 43 7.06 -14.16 15.63
N GLU A 44 8.29 -14.67 15.45
CA GLU A 44 8.82 -15.03 14.13
C GLU A 44 8.01 -16.17 13.49
N SER A 45 7.64 -17.19 14.26
CA SER A 45 6.85 -18.31 13.74
C SER A 45 5.44 -17.88 13.36
N HIS A 46 4.81 -17.01 14.14
CA HIS A 46 3.52 -16.42 13.77
C HIS A 46 3.67 -15.47 12.57
N TYR A 47 4.71 -14.66 12.50
CA TYR A 47 4.94 -13.77 11.37
C TYR A 47 5.13 -14.55 10.06
N LEU A 48 5.94 -15.60 10.08
CA LEU A 48 6.14 -16.49 8.93
C LEU A 48 4.85 -17.21 8.51
N ALA A 49 4.08 -17.73 9.49
CA ALA A 49 2.78 -18.34 9.21
C ALA A 49 1.81 -17.34 8.55
N GLY A 50 1.80 -16.10 9.01
CA GLY A 50 1.03 -15.02 8.39
C GLY A 50 1.36 -14.84 6.91
N HIS A 51 2.64 -14.81 6.55
CA HIS A 51 3.08 -14.72 5.16
C HIS A 51 2.73 -15.95 4.33
N CYS A 52 2.89 -17.16 4.88
CA CYS A 52 2.48 -18.38 4.19
C CYS A 52 0.97 -18.36 3.87
N HIS A 53 0.14 -18.04 4.86
CA HIS A 53 -1.30 -17.92 4.67
C HIS A 53 -1.67 -16.83 3.65
N PHE A 54 -0.99 -15.68 3.69
CA PHE A 54 -1.23 -14.61 2.73
C PHE A 54 -0.88 -15.04 1.30
N ALA A 55 0.26 -15.72 1.10
CA ALA A 55 0.67 -16.23 -0.20
C ALA A 55 -0.30 -17.29 -0.76
N LEU A 56 -0.97 -18.03 0.13
CA LEU A 56 -2.01 -19.01 -0.22
C LEU A 56 -3.42 -18.39 -0.37
N GLY A 57 -3.55 -17.05 -0.32
CA GLY A 57 -4.85 -16.37 -0.41
C GLY A 57 -5.73 -16.49 0.83
N ARG A 58 -5.21 -17.06 1.93
CA ARG A 58 -5.93 -17.27 3.20
C ARG A 58 -5.83 -16.03 4.08
N THR A 59 -6.40 -14.92 3.62
CA THR A 59 -6.18 -13.58 4.19
C THR A 59 -6.60 -13.47 5.66
N LYS A 60 -7.71 -14.09 6.08
CA LYS A 60 -8.16 -14.08 7.49
C LYS A 60 -7.15 -14.75 8.42
N SER A 61 -6.64 -15.92 8.02
CA SER A 61 -5.61 -16.63 8.80
C SER A 61 -4.31 -15.84 8.88
N ALA A 62 -3.91 -15.19 7.79
CA ALA A 62 -2.76 -14.29 7.78
C ALA A 62 -2.91 -13.18 8.83
N GLY A 63 -4.05 -12.49 8.84
CA GLY A 63 -4.35 -11.43 9.82
C GLY A 63 -4.33 -11.93 11.26
N SER A 64 -4.87 -13.13 11.54
CA SER A 64 -4.82 -13.73 12.88
C SER A 64 -3.38 -13.99 13.33
N HIS A 65 -2.56 -14.55 12.47
CA HIS A 65 -1.16 -14.82 12.79
C HIS A 65 -0.33 -13.55 13.00
N TRP A 66 -0.55 -12.50 12.21
CA TRP A 66 0.12 -11.21 12.42
C TRP A 66 -0.33 -10.53 13.72
N SER A 67 -1.60 -10.65 14.09
CA SER A 67 -2.10 -10.18 15.38
C SER A 67 -1.42 -10.91 16.55
N GLU A 68 -1.29 -12.25 16.47
CA GLU A 68 -0.57 -13.04 17.47
C GLU A 68 0.92 -12.66 17.56
N ALA A 69 1.58 -12.45 16.42
CA ALA A 69 2.97 -11.97 16.41
C ALA A 69 3.12 -10.64 17.16
N LEU A 70 2.20 -9.69 16.96
CA LEU A 70 2.20 -8.40 17.68
C LEU A 70 1.80 -8.52 19.15
N SER A 71 1.03 -9.54 19.54
CA SER A 71 0.75 -9.80 20.96
C SER A 71 2.02 -10.23 21.72
N ILE A 72 2.92 -10.96 21.03
CA ILE A 72 4.21 -11.42 21.60
C ILE A 72 5.24 -10.29 21.56
N LYS A 73 5.33 -9.57 20.44
CA LYS A 73 6.28 -8.46 20.24
C LYS A 73 5.57 -7.20 19.77
N PRO A 74 4.98 -6.42 20.69
CA PRO A 74 4.26 -5.21 20.34
C PRO A 74 5.14 -4.19 19.63
N GLY A 75 4.61 -3.64 18.53
CA GLY A 75 5.28 -2.59 17.74
C GLY A 75 6.47 -3.07 16.91
N ASP A 76 6.63 -4.38 16.71
CA ASP A 76 7.58 -4.86 15.70
C ASP A 76 7.29 -4.20 14.35
N ALA A 77 8.30 -3.58 13.75
CA ALA A 77 8.14 -2.74 12.57
C ALA A 77 7.63 -3.54 11.36
N ALA A 78 8.21 -4.71 11.09
CA ALA A 78 7.86 -5.51 9.92
C ALA A 78 6.43 -6.05 10.03
N VAL A 79 6.10 -6.65 11.18
CA VAL A 79 4.75 -7.19 11.43
C VAL A 79 3.71 -6.06 11.41
N SER A 80 4.01 -4.92 12.05
CA SER A 80 3.09 -3.77 12.08
C SER A 80 2.80 -3.23 10.68
N LEU A 81 3.82 -3.13 9.82
CA LEU A 81 3.64 -2.68 8.44
C LEU A 81 2.74 -3.63 7.65
N ASP A 82 3.00 -4.93 7.69
CA ASP A 82 2.26 -5.91 6.90
C ASP A 82 0.82 -6.09 7.43
N TYR A 83 0.66 -6.14 8.75
CA TYR A 83 -0.68 -6.25 9.35
C TYR A 83 -1.51 -4.98 9.12
N THR A 84 -0.90 -3.80 9.19
CA THR A 84 -1.60 -2.54 8.87
C THR A 84 -2.06 -2.53 7.41
N ARG A 85 -1.19 -2.87 6.45
CA ARG A 85 -1.58 -2.98 5.03
C ARG A 85 -2.75 -3.95 4.84
N TYR A 86 -2.68 -5.12 5.48
CA TYR A 86 -3.76 -6.08 5.46
C TYR A 86 -5.08 -5.47 5.98
N LEU A 87 -5.04 -4.79 7.12
CA LEU A 87 -6.22 -4.18 7.73
C LEU A 87 -6.83 -3.10 6.82
N LEU A 88 -6.01 -2.20 6.28
CA LEU A 88 -6.46 -1.15 5.37
C LEU A 88 -7.09 -1.73 4.10
N ASN A 89 -6.48 -2.76 3.51
CA ASN A 89 -7.00 -3.42 2.30
C ASN A 89 -8.29 -4.22 2.52
N ASN A 90 -8.64 -4.51 3.78
CA ASN A 90 -9.86 -5.22 4.14
C ASN A 90 -10.93 -4.31 4.79
N GLY A 91 -10.82 -2.98 4.63
CA GLY A 91 -11.80 -2.02 5.14
C GLY A 91 -11.81 -1.92 6.67
N ARG A 92 -10.68 -2.24 7.32
CA ARG A 92 -10.49 -2.13 8.77
C ARG A 92 -9.55 -0.95 9.10
N GLU A 93 -9.91 0.22 8.59
CA GLU A 93 -9.06 1.41 8.63
C GLU A 93 -8.72 1.84 10.06
N PHE A 94 -9.72 1.78 10.97
CA PHE A 94 -9.52 2.14 12.36
C PHE A 94 -8.53 1.19 13.06
N ASP A 95 -8.68 -0.11 12.86
CA ASP A 95 -7.77 -1.10 13.44
C ASP A 95 -6.35 -0.94 12.88
N GLY A 96 -6.23 -0.69 11.56
CA GLY A 96 -4.97 -0.39 10.91
C GLY A 96 -4.28 0.83 11.51
N LEU A 97 -5.05 1.89 11.78
CA LEU A 97 -4.52 3.08 12.43
C LEU A 97 -4.00 2.79 13.84
N GLN A 98 -4.70 1.98 14.64
CA GLN A 98 -4.25 1.61 16.00
C GLN A 98 -2.92 0.84 15.96
N VAL A 99 -2.80 -0.15 15.06
CA VAL A 99 -1.58 -0.94 14.93
C VAL A 99 -0.38 -0.06 14.55
N ILE A 100 -0.53 0.76 13.51
CA ILE A 100 0.61 1.56 13.03
C ILE A 100 0.92 2.75 13.95
N ALA A 101 -0.05 3.29 14.67
CA ALA A 101 0.17 4.32 15.67
C ALA A 101 1.05 3.79 16.80
N ARG A 102 0.79 2.56 17.28
CA ARG A 102 1.62 1.92 18.29
C ARG A 102 3.06 1.69 17.80
N ALA A 103 3.23 1.27 16.56
CA ALA A 103 4.56 1.12 15.96
C ALA A 103 5.27 2.48 15.81
N PHE A 104 4.53 3.54 15.46
CA PHE A 104 5.06 4.90 15.37
C PHE A 104 5.53 5.44 16.74
N GLU A 105 4.79 5.19 17.82
CA GLU A 105 5.22 5.57 19.18
C GLU A 105 6.55 4.92 19.56
N LEU A 106 6.76 3.65 19.18
CA LEU A 106 7.96 2.88 19.51
C LEU A 106 9.14 3.13 18.56
N SER A 107 8.84 3.52 17.33
CA SER A 107 9.84 3.75 16.28
C SER A 107 9.55 5.01 15.44
N PRO A 108 9.55 6.21 16.08
CA PRO A 108 9.09 7.45 15.43
C PRO A 108 9.99 7.95 14.30
N ARG A 109 11.21 7.41 14.16
CA ARG A 109 12.16 7.74 13.09
C ARG A 109 12.09 6.80 11.90
N ASN A 110 11.38 5.69 12.00
CA ASN A 110 11.25 4.74 10.89
C ASN A 110 10.39 5.36 9.77
N LYS A 111 11.00 5.61 8.62
CA LYS A 111 10.34 6.28 7.48
C LYS A 111 9.13 5.48 6.96
N ASP A 112 9.23 4.15 6.89
CA ASP A 112 8.16 3.30 6.36
C ASP A 112 6.93 3.27 7.29
N ILE A 113 7.18 3.23 8.62
CA ILE A 113 6.13 3.36 9.63
C ILE A 113 5.45 4.72 9.51
N ARG A 114 6.22 5.80 9.37
CA ARG A 114 5.67 7.17 9.23
C ARG A 114 4.83 7.32 7.97
N LEU A 115 5.28 6.79 6.84
CA LEU A 115 4.53 6.81 5.59
C LEU A 115 3.21 6.04 5.71
N LEU A 116 3.25 4.83 6.27
CA LEU A 116 2.05 4.03 6.44
C LEU A 116 1.11 4.62 7.51
N PHE A 117 1.67 5.25 8.55
CA PHE A 117 0.88 5.99 9.53
C PHE A 117 0.14 7.17 8.88
N GLY A 118 0.84 7.95 8.02
CA GLY A 118 0.19 8.98 7.21
C GLY A 118 -0.92 8.44 6.30
N THR A 119 -0.70 7.30 5.67
CA THR A 119 -1.72 6.61 4.86
C THR A 119 -2.93 6.17 5.72
N ALA A 120 -2.68 5.58 6.89
CA ALA A 120 -3.74 5.17 7.80
C ALA A 120 -4.53 6.38 8.34
N LEU A 121 -3.87 7.49 8.62
CA LEU A 121 -4.52 8.75 8.98
C LEU A 121 -5.45 9.25 7.87
N LEU A 122 -4.99 9.21 6.61
CA LEU A 122 -5.80 9.60 5.46
C LEU A 122 -7.08 8.76 5.35
N TYR A 123 -6.97 7.43 5.43
CA TYR A 123 -8.13 6.54 5.35
C TYR A 123 -9.10 6.71 6.52
N ASN A 124 -8.62 7.21 7.67
CA ASN A 124 -9.46 7.58 8.82
C ASN A 124 -9.95 9.04 8.77
N GLY A 125 -9.88 9.72 7.62
CA GLY A 125 -10.37 11.09 7.43
C GLY A 125 -9.51 12.19 8.06
N LYS A 126 -8.32 11.84 8.60
CA LYS A 126 -7.40 12.78 9.29
C LYS A 126 -6.38 13.37 8.30
N ALA A 127 -6.87 13.95 7.21
CA ALA A 127 -6.04 14.43 6.11
C ALA A 127 -5.02 15.50 6.52
N ARG A 128 -5.35 16.39 7.51
CA ARG A 128 -4.39 17.39 8.01
C ARG A 128 -3.21 16.77 8.73
N ASP A 129 -3.46 15.74 9.55
CA ASP A 129 -2.41 15.03 10.27
C ASP A 129 -1.51 14.27 9.30
N ALA A 130 -2.11 13.66 8.27
CA ALA A 130 -1.38 13.01 7.20
C ALA A 130 -0.47 14.00 6.43
N LEU A 131 -0.95 15.21 6.09
CA LEU A 131 -0.13 16.26 5.48
C LEU A 131 1.06 16.65 6.35
N ASN A 132 0.87 16.82 7.66
CA ASN A 132 1.97 17.14 8.59
C ASN A 132 3.07 16.06 8.57
N ILE A 133 2.69 14.78 8.44
CA ILE A 133 3.66 13.68 8.27
C ILE A 133 4.44 13.83 6.96
N THR A 134 3.76 14.13 5.84
CA THR A 134 4.43 14.29 4.54
C THR A 134 5.37 15.48 4.53
N GLU A 135 4.99 16.60 5.11
CA GLU A 135 5.83 17.81 5.21
C GLU A 135 7.13 17.54 5.97
N LYS A 136 7.05 16.85 7.12
CA LYS A 136 8.22 16.47 7.90
C LYS A 136 9.14 15.52 7.15
N LEU A 137 8.57 14.52 6.45
CA LEU A 137 9.36 13.56 5.66
C LEU A 137 10.06 14.23 4.47
N LYS A 138 9.38 15.16 3.77
CA LYS A 138 9.99 15.95 2.68
C LYS A 138 11.10 16.88 3.16
N ALA A 139 10.95 17.44 4.36
CA ALA A 139 11.99 18.30 4.95
C ALA A 139 13.25 17.51 5.34
N GLU A 140 13.11 16.25 5.72
CA GLU A 140 14.24 15.36 6.06
C GLU A 140 14.95 14.83 4.81
N ASP A 141 14.23 14.57 3.72
CA ASP A 141 14.78 14.02 2.48
C ASP A 141 13.92 14.46 1.29
N SER A 142 14.37 15.50 0.61
CA SER A 142 13.67 16.07 -0.54
C SER A 142 13.72 15.17 -1.80
N ASN A 143 14.59 14.16 -1.82
CA ASN A 143 14.73 13.21 -2.92
C ASN A 143 13.90 11.92 -2.71
N ASP A 144 13.28 11.75 -1.56
CA ASP A 144 12.34 10.64 -1.35
C ASP A 144 11.00 10.98 -2.00
N TYR A 145 10.66 10.27 -3.08
CA TYR A 145 9.40 10.48 -3.81
C TYR A 145 8.14 10.00 -3.04
N ARG A 146 8.29 9.10 -2.06
CA ARG A 146 7.17 8.45 -1.37
C ARG A 146 6.29 9.42 -0.57
N PRO A 147 6.83 10.41 0.17
CA PRO A 147 6.02 11.45 0.79
C PRO A 147 5.23 12.28 -0.22
N LEU A 148 5.78 12.53 -1.41
CA LEU A 148 5.09 13.25 -2.49
C LEU A 148 3.92 12.45 -3.06
N VAL A 149 4.07 11.13 -3.17
CA VAL A 149 2.97 10.24 -3.56
C VAL A 149 1.84 10.29 -2.54
N LEU A 150 2.16 10.17 -1.25
CA LEU A 150 1.17 10.28 -0.18
C LEU A 150 0.49 11.66 -0.17
N GLU A 151 1.25 12.74 -0.34
CA GLU A 151 0.72 14.10 -0.45
C GLU A 151 -0.26 14.25 -1.63
N GLY A 152 0.11 13.70 -2.78
CA GLY A 152 -0.78 13.65 -3.95
C GLY A 152 -2.08 12.89 -3.68
N GLN A 153 -2.01 11.75 -3.01
CA GLN A 153 -3.19 10.99 -2.58
C GLN A 153 -4.07 11.76 -1.59
N ILE A 154 -3.46 12.50 -0.65
CA ILE A 154 -4.19 13.33 0.30
C ILE A 154 -4.92 14.46 -0.44
N TYR A 155 -4.24 15.17 -1.35
CA TYR A 155 -4.88 16.23 -2.13
C TYR A 155 -5.96 15.69 -3.08
N TYR A 156 -5.75 14.52 -3.67
CA TYR A 156 -6.77 13.81 -4.44
C TYR A 156 -8.02 13.54 -3.58
N TYR A 157 -7.85 13.02 -2.36
CA TYR A 157 -8.95 12.79 -1.43
C TYR A 157 -9.70 14.07 -1.08
N LEU A 158 -8.97 15.16 -0.80
CA LEU A 158 -9.53 16.49 -0.52
C LEU A 158 -10.16 17.17 -1.74
N GLY A 159 -10.03 16.62 -2.94
CA GLY A 159 -10.54 17.20 -4.17
C GLY A 159 -9.70 18.35 -4.73
N SER A 160 -8.51 18.59 -4.19
CA SER A 160 -7.55 19.61 -4.65
C SER A 160 -6.71 19.06 -5.80
N ILE A 161 -7.31 18.97 -6.99
CA ILE A 161 -6.76 18.24 -8.15
C ILE A 161 -5.41 18.83 -8.59
N GLU A 162 -5.32 20.15 -8.67
CA GLU A 162 -4.09 20.84 -9.11
C GLU A 162 -2.92 20.55 -8.17
N LYS A 163 -3.17 20.55 -6.85
CA LYS A 163 -2.14 20.20 -5.86
C LYS A 163 -1.74 18.73 -5.94
N ALA A 164 -2.71 17.83 -6.14
CA ALA A 164 -2.45 16.42 -6.30
C ALA A 164 -1.58 16.16 -7.54
N GLU A 165 -1.88 16.81 -8.65
CA GLU A 165 -1.10 16.72 -9.89
C GLU A 165 0.34 17.21 -9.69
N VAL A 166 0.52 18.37 -9.04
CA VAL A 166 1.86 18.95 -8.78
C VAL A 166 2.71 17.98 -7.95
N SER A 167 2.17 17.47 -6.83
CA SER A 167 2.91 16.54 -5.98
C SER A 167 3.29 15.24 -6.71
N LEU A 168 2.37 14.67 -7.50
CA LEU A 168 2.63 13.44 -8.24
C LEU A 168 3.55 13.63 -9.43
N LYS A 169 3.49 14.77 -10.13
CA LYS A 169 4.46 15.11 -11.18
C LYS A 169 5.87 15.27 -10.61
N TRP A 170 5.98 15.89 -9.43
CA TRP A 170 7.26 15.95 -8.74
C TRP A 170 7.75 14.55 -8.35
N ALA A 171 6.90 13.71 -7.77
CA ALA A 171 7.26 12.31 -7.50
C ALA A 171 7.75 11.59 -8.77
N ASN A 172 7.05 11.78 -9.90
CA ASN A 172 7.43 11.18 -11.18
C ASN A 172 8.76 11.71 -11.73
N SER A 173 9.12 12.98 -11.46
CA SER A 173 10.41 13.52 -11.84
C SER A 173 11.58 12.93 -11.05
N LEU A 174 11.35 12.55 -9.79
CA LEU A 174 12.35 11.89 -8.95
C LEU A 174 12.51 10.40 -9.30
N VAL A 175 11.42 9.73 -9.66
CA VAL A 175 11.41 8.30 -10.02
C VAL A 175 10.58 8.11 -11.31
N PRO A 176 11.18 8.42 -12.47
CA PRO A 176 10.51 8.19 -13.75
C PRO A 176 10.15 6.70 -13.92
N ASN A 177 9.01 6.44 -14.56
CA ASN A 177 8.55 5.08 -14.83
C ASN A 177 8.22 4.25 -13.57
N ASN A 178 7.71 4.87 -12.51
CA ASN A 178 7.12 4.16 -11.40
C ASN A 178 5.63 3.91 -11.66
N ALA A 179 5.24 2.64 -11.82
CA ALA A 179 3.87 2.27 -12.19
C ALA A 179 2.82 2.81 -11.21
N ASN A 180 3.11 2.82 -9.90
CA ASN A 180 2.19 3.35 -8.91
C ASN A 180 2.02 4.87 -8.99
N VAL A 181 3.10 5.62 -9.29
CA VAL A 181 3.02 7.08 -9.50
C VAL A 181 2.18 7.40 -10.74
N LEU A 182 2.41 6.68 -11.84
CA LEU A 182 1.65 6.83 -13.07
C LEU A 182 0.17 6.50 -12.87
N ASN A 183 -0.14 5.42 -12.15
CA ASN A 183 -1.51 5.09 -11.80
C ASN A 183 -2.18 6.19 -10.95
N ASN A 184 -1.49 6.75 -9.96
CA ASN A 184 -2.03 7.86 -9.17
C ASN A 184 -2.29 9.11 -10.03
N LEU A 185 -1.41 9.43 -10.99
CA LEU A 185 -1.66 10.51 -11.95
C LEU A 185 -2.89 10.23 -12.81
N ALA A 186 -3.06 9.00 -13.29
CA ALA A 186 -4.25 8.60 -14.04
C ALA A 186 -5.54 8.83 -13.24
N LEU A 187 -5.56 8.46 -11.96
CA LEU A 187 -6.70 8.69 -11.07
C LEU A 187 -6.98 10.19 -10.85
N VAL A 188 -5.94 11.01 -10.73
CA VAL A 188 -6.09 12.47 -10.61
C VAL A 188 -6.72 13.05 -11.87
N TYR A 189 -6.23 12.69 -13.07
CA TYR A 189 -6.80 13.14 -14.33
C TYR A 189 -8.23 12.64 -14.56
N GLU A 190 -8.54 11.40 -14.19
CA GLU A 190 -9.90 10.89 -14.22
C GLU A 190 -10.85 11.71 -13.33
N LYS A 191 -10.39 12.10 -12.13
CA LYS A 191 -11.16 12.95 -11.22
C LYS A 191 -11.33 14.37 -11.78
N ALA A 192 -10.28 14.93 -12.40
CA ALA A 192 -10.33 16.22 -13.11
C ALA A 192 -11.39 16.19 -14.22
N SER A 193 -11.40 15.13 -15.03
CA SER A 193 -12.41 14.93 -16.08
C SER A 193 -13.82 14.92 -15.51
N ASN A 194 -14.05 14.20 -14.41
CA ASN A 194 -15.37 14.17 -13.78
C ASN A 194 -15.82 15.56 -13.29
N GLN A 195 -14.88 16.40 -12.81
CA GLN A 195 -15.18 17.77 -12.41
C GLN A 195 -15.55 18.65 -13.61
N GLU A 196 -14.79 18.58 -14.70
CA GLU A 196 -15.06 19.35 -15.92
C GLU A 196 -16.37 18.89 -16.62
N ASN A 197 -16.64 17.60 -16.63
CA ASN A 197 -17.89 17.05 -17.15
C ASN A 197 -19.12 17.59 -16.38
N LYS A 198 -19.04 17.65 -15.05
CA LYS A 198 -20.11 18.25 -14.22
C LYS A 198 -20.34 19.75 -14.50
N LYS A 199 -19.30 20.46 -15.00
CA LYS A 199 -19.40 21.87 -15.42
C LYS A 199 -19.89 22.03 -16.87
N GLY A 200 -20.21 20.93 -17.58
CA GLY A 200 -20.55 20.93 -19.00
C GLY A 200 -19.38 21.19 -19.96
N ARG A 201 -18.15 21.10 -19.47
CA ARG A 201 -16.94 21.36 -20.26
C ARG A 201 -16.41 20.06 -20.87
N PHE A 202 -17.18 19.47 -21.79
CA PHE A 202 -16.92 18.12 -22.31
C PHE A 202 -15.57 17.99 -23.04
N GLY A 203 -15.12 19.02 -23.76
CA GLY A 203 -13.80 19.03 -24.42
C GLY A 203 -12.66 18.89 -23.40
N ASN A 204 -12.72 19.66 -22.31
CA ASN A 204 -11.72 19.56 -21.24
C ASN A 204 -11.81 18.19 -20.55
N ALA A 205 -13.01 17.70 -20.29
CA ALA A 205 -13.20 16.39 -19.68
C ALA A 205 -12.58 15.27 -20.52
N LYS A 206 -12.76 15.32 -21.84
CA LYS A 206 -12.13 14.37 -22.80
C LYS A 206 -10.61 14.46 -22.79
N ASN A 207 -10.05 15.67 -22.76
CA ASN A 207 -8.59 15.86 -22.69
C ASN A 207 -8.00 15.22 -21.42
N PHE A 208 -8.63 15.43 -20.26
CA PHE A 208 -8.21 14.80 -19.02
C PHE A 208 -8.32 13.27 -19.05
N LEU A 209 -9.35 12.70 -19.66
CA LEU A 209 -9.45 11.25 -19.82
C LEU A 209 -8.38 10.68 -20.77
N ASN A 210 -8.03 11.40 -21.81
CA ASN A 210 -6.90 11.00 -22.67
C ASN A 210 -5.59 11.01 -21.91
N SER A 211 -5.32 12.04 -21.10
CA SER A 211 -4.16 12.07 -20.21
C SER A 211 -4.20 10.93 -19.19
N ALA A 212 -5.36 10.63 -18.60
CA ALA A 212 -5.52 9.50 -17.69
C ALA A 212 -5.20 8.17 -18.38
N LYS A 213 -5.69 7.98 -19.60
CA LYS A 213 -5.43 6.77 -20.41
C LYS A 213 -3.94 6.60 -20.69
N GLU A 214 -3.25 7.65 -21.12
CA GLU A 214 -1.81 7.62 -21.38
C GLU A 214 -1.01 7.19 -20.14
N GLN A 215 -1.33 7.74 -18.97
CA GLN A 215 -0.63 7.39 -17.75
C GLN A 215 -0.87 5.92 -17.34
N ILE A 216 -2.11 5.44 -17.42
CA ILE A 216 -2.42 4.07 -17.01
C ILE A 216 -1.89 3.03 -18.02
N GLU A 217 -1.88 3.33 -19.31
CA GLU A 217 -1.23 2.50 -20.32
C GLU A 217 0.29 2.40 -20.09
N SER A 218 0.92 3.52 -19.69
CA SER A 218 2.33 3.55 -19.31
C SER A 218 2.59 2.70 -18.05
N ALA A 219 1.70 2.75 -17.05
CA ALA A 219 1.79 1.89 -15.87
C ALA A 219 1.65 0.40 -16.24
N LEU A 220 0.74 0.05 -17.14
CA LEU A 220 0.53 -1.31 -17.62
C LEU A 220 1.70 -1.85 -18.44
N LYS A 221 2.45 -1.01 -19.16
CA LYS A 221 3.69 -1.45 -19.81
C LYS A 221 4.74 -1.91 -18.81
N LEU A 222 4.74 -1.33 -17.61
CA LEU A 222 5.66 -1.70 -16.52
C LEU A 222 5.16 -2.92 -15.73
N GLU A 223 3.86 -3.03 -15.51
CA GLU A 223 3.20 -4.10 -14.76
C GLU A 223 2.00 -4.66 -15.55
N PRO A 224 2.23 -5.48 -16.60
CA PRO A 224 1.16 -5.93 -17.50
C PRO A 224 0.08 -6.79 -16.82
N GLU A 225 0.43 -7.48 -15.74
CA GLU A 225 -0.50 -8.39 -15.05
C GLU A 225 -1.23 -7.73 -13.86
N ASN A 226 -1.01 -6.43 -13.62
CA ASN A 226 -1.68 -5.73 -12.53
C ASN A 226 -3.18 -5.54 -12.84
N SER A 227 -4.02 -6.31 -12.16
CA SER A 227 -5.48 -6.29 -12.35
C SER A 227 -6.10 -4.93 -12.04
N HIS A 228 -5.61 -4.23 -11.00
CA HIS A 228 -6.12 -2.89 -10.66
C HIS A 228 -5.87 -1.87 -11.76
N PHE A 229 -4.73 -1.96 -12.44
CA PHE A 229 -4.44 -1.06 -13.56
C PHE A 229 -5.31 -1.40 -14.77
N LYS A 230 -5.54 -2.70 -15.05
CA LYS A 230 -6.47 -3.15 -16.10
C LYS A 230 -7.90 -2.63 -15.84
N ASP A 231 -8.37 -2.69 -14.60
CA ASP A 231 -9.70 -2.20 -14.22
C ASP A 231 -9.79 -0.67 -14.34
N ASN A 232 -8.73 0.06 -13.95
CA ASN A 232 -8.67 1.51 -14.11
C ASN A 232 -8.71 1.91 -15.60
N LEU A 233 -7.93 1.24 -16.46
CA LEU A 233 -7.95 1.50 -17.90
C LEU A 233 -9.34 1.28 -18.49
N LYS A 234 -9.96 0.12 -18.22
CA LYS A 234 -11.31 -0.21 -18.69
C LYS A 234 -12.34 0.86 -18.28
N ARG A 235 -12.28 1.34 -17.02
CA ARG A 235 -13.16 2.38 -16.51
C ARG A 235 -12.95 3.72 -17.25
N ILE A 236 -11.70 4.11 -17.50
CA ILE A 236 -11.34 5.33 -18.24
C ILE A 236 -11.85 5.25 -19.69
N GLU A 237 -11.64 4.13 -20.38
CA GLU A 237 -12.11 3.92 -21.75
C GLU A 237 -13.63 3.95 -21.85
N THR A 238 -14.32 3.34 -20.90
CA THR A 238 -15.80 3.41 -20.84
C THR A 238 -16.27 4.86 -20.75
N LYS A 239 -15.64 5.68 -19.93
CA LYS A 239 -15.98 7.11 -19.80
C LYS A 239 -15.68 7.90 -21.07
N LEU A 240 -14.56 7.61 -21.75
CA LEU A 240 -14.21 8.23 -23.03
C LEU A 240 -15.29 7.94 -24.09
N ASN A 241 -15.73 6.69 -24.20
CA ASN A 241 -16.75 6.29 -25.15
C ASN A 241 -18.08 7.03 -24.89
N VAL A 242 -18.50 7.16 -23.62
CA VAL A 242 -19.72 7.89 -23.25
C VAL A 242 -19.63 9.37 -23.63
N LEU A 243 -18.48 10.02 -23.44
CA LEU A 243 -18.29 11.43 -23.83
C LEU A 243 -18.29 11.62 -25.35
N ILE A 244 -17.84 10.64 -26.13
CA ILE A 244 -17.84 10.69 -27.60
C ILE A 244 -19.25 10.55 -28.16
N THR A 245 -20.10 9.71 -27.51
CA THR A 245 -21.48 9.47 -27.99
C THR A 245 -22.44 10.60 -27.61
N ASN A 246 -22.10 11.44 -26.64
CA ASN A 246 -22.95 12.55 -26.15
C ASN A 246 -22.46 13.94 -26.61
N SER A 247 -21.43 14.03 -27.43
CA SER A 247 -20.87 15.24 -28.04
C SER A 247 -21.14 15.28 -29.53
#